data_07c58412dba9fd930de7e01bd841dd8b
#
_entry.id   07c58412dba9fd930de7e01bd841dd8b
#
_cell.length_a   1.000
_cell.length_b   1.000
_cell.length_c   1.000
_cell.angle_alpha   90.00
_cell.angle_beta   90.00
_cell.angle_gamma   90.00
#
_symmetry.space_group_name_H-M   'P 1'
#
loop_
_entity.id
_entity.type
_entity.pdbx_description
1 polymer ?
#
loop_
_entity_poly.entity_id
_entity_poly.type
_entity_poly.pdbx_seq_one_letter_code
_entity_poly.pdbx_strand_id
1 'polypeptide(L)'
;MPVTPVAKNGITYALFVCGRPEVKDAKFFTSNDEEFQVGVFERGAGYEVKPHQHPENRHEVIQTTEFLYFEKGSASVTVFDDDWNELHKQTVKAGDFLVFFRGGHTLTMLEATRLIEVKQGPFKGEGTTKVFRKS
;
A
#
# COMPACT_ATOMS: atom_id res chain seq x y z
N MET A 1 -11.15 -8.69 9.26
CA MET A 1 -11.47 -7.29 8.96
C MET A 1 -11.03 -6.99 7.54
N PRO A 2 -11.89 -6.36 6.72
CA PRO A 2 -11.48 -6.01 5.36
C PRO A 2 -10.38 -4.96 5.32
N VAL A 3 -10.33 -4.06 6.28
CA VAL A 3 -9.29 -3.04 6.37
C VAL A 3 -8.46 -3.30 7.61
N THR A 4 -7.17 -3.58 7.42
CA THR A 4 -6.26 -3.94 8.51
C THR A 4 -5.02 -3.05 8.48
N PRO A 5 -4.96 -2.03 9.32
CA PRO A 5 -3.71 -1.29 9.52
C PRO A 5 -2.75 -2.12 10.36
N VAL A 6 -1.48 -2.09 10.00
CA VAL A 6 -0.41 -2.75 10.74
C VAL A 6 0.44 -1.66 11.38
N ALA A 7 0.36 -1.53 12.69
CA ALA A 7 1.00 -0.44 13.42
C ALA A 7 1.73 -0.95 14.65
N LYS A 8 2.76 -0.21 15.05
CA LYS A 8 3.52 -0.47 16.27
C LYS A 8 3.96 0.88 16.83
N ASN A 9 3.70 1.09 18.13
CA ASN A 9 4.08 2.32 18.82
C ASN A 9 3.57 3.59 18.12
N GLY A 10 2.34 3.55 17.63
CA GLY A 10 1.72 4.68 16.94
C GLY A 10 2.19 4.92 15.52
N ILE A 11 3.07 4.07 15.00
CA ILE A 11 3.60 4.17 13.63
C ILE A 11 2.93 3.12 12.77
N THR A 12 2.35 3.55 11.64
CA THR A 12 1.72 2.63 10.68
C THR A 12 2.75 2.16 9.66
N TYR A 13 2.95 0.87 9.59
CA TYR A 13 3.89 0.24 8.66
C TYR A 13 3.23 -0.20 7.37
N ALA A 14 2.00 -0.67 7.45
CA ALA A 14 1.28 -1.16 6.28
C ALA A 14 -0.22 -1.05 6.46
N LEU A 15 -0.95 -1.15 5.34
CA LEU A 15 -2.40 -1.16 5.32
C LEU A 15 -2.84 -2.23 4.32
N PHE A 16 -3.71 -3.15 4.78
CA PHE A 16 -4.31 -4.16 3.93
C PHE A 16 -5.78 -3.82 3.72
N VAL A 17 -6.23 -3.81 2.47
CA VAL A 17 -7.64 -3.59 2.12
C VAL A 17 -8.08 -4.78 1.27
N CYS A 18 -8.83 -5.67 1.89
CA CYS A 18 -9.17 -6.96 1.32
C CYS A 18 -10.68 -7.11 1.14
N GLY A 19 -11.07 -7.91 0.13
CA GLY A 19 -12.47 -8.23 -0.08
C GLY A 19 -13.29 -7.11 -0.69
N ARG A 20 -12.67 -6.11 -1.30
CA ARG A 20 -13.34 -4.98 -1.96
C ARG A 20 -14.42 -4.37 -1.06
N PRO A 21 -14.04 -3.82 0.11
CA PRO A 21 -15.03 -3.25 1.04
C PRO A 21 -15.81 -2.11 0.37
N GLU A 22 -17.10 -2.08 0.62
CA GLU A 22 -17.96 -0.99 0.15
C GLU A 22 -17.64 0.29 0.93
N VAL A 23 -17.66 1.40 0.22
CA VAL A 23 -17.53 2.72 0.85
C VAL A 23 -18.69 3.59 0.42
N LYS A 24 -19.07 4.55 1.25
CA LYS A 24 -20.07 5.53 0.91
C LYS A 24 -19.36 6.74 0.31
N ASP A 25 -19.61 6.98 -0.98
CA ASP A 25 -19.03 8.06 -1.79
C ASP A 25 -17.50 7.96 -1.92
N ALA A 26 -16.78 8.24 -0.87
CA ALA A 26 -15.31 8.18 -0.86
C ALA A 26 -14.83 7.99 0.55
N LYS A 27 -13.74 7.22 0.69
CA LYS A 27 -13.09 7.07 1.98
C LYS A 27 -11.60 6.93 1.79
N PHE A 28 -10.84 7.77 2.48
CA PHE A 28 -9.39 7.62 2.59
C PHE A 28 -9.07 6.82 3.85
N PHE A 29 -8.16 5.88 3.70
CA PHE A 29 -7.77 4.96 4.79
C PHE A 29 -6.50 5.41 5.48
N THR A 30 -5.90 6.50 5.02
CA THR A 30 -4.65 7.04 5.54
C THR A 30 -4.91 8.29 6.38
N SER A 31 -4.06 8.54 7.38
CA SER A 31 -4.12 9.81 8.09
C SER A 31 -3.67 10.94 7.17
N ASN A 32 -4.08 12.16 7.47
CA ASN A 32 -3.73 13.33 6.65
C ASN A 32 -2.22 13.62 6.62
N ASP A 33 -1.48 13.07 7.58
CA ASP A 33 -0.05 13.28 7.71
C ASP A 33 0.80 12.30 6.89
N GLU A 34 0.18 11.24 6.37
CA GLU A 34 0.91 10.28 5.55
C GLU A 34 1.32 10.93 4.23
N GLU A 35 2.55 10.65 3.81
CA GLU A 35 3.10 11.18 2.57
C GLU A 35 2.39 10.62 1.32
N PHE A 36 1.74 9.47 1.47
CA PHE A 36 1.00 8.81 0.40
C PHE A 36 -0.43 8.60 0.86
N GLN A 37 -1.38 9.14 0.14
CA GLN A 37 -2.80 9.06 0.48
C GLN A 37 -3.48 7.97 -0.33
N VAL A 38 -4.24 7.12 0.33
CA VAL A 38 -4.92 5.98 -0.29
C VAL A 38 -6.39 6.02 0.05
N GLY A 39 -7.23 6.03 -0.97
CA GLY A 39 -8.67 6.06 -0.78
C GLY A 39 -9.41 5.22 -1.81
N VAL A 40 -10.64 4.90 -1.50
CA VAL A 40 -11.57 4.20 -2.38
C VAL A 40 -12.77 5.10 -2.63
N PHE A 41 -13.18 5.17 -3.88
CA PHE A 41 -14.29 6.00 -4.34
C PHE A 41 -15.33 5.10 -4.99
N GLU A 42 -16.60 5.30 -4.60
CA GLU A 42 -17.73 4.67 -5.28
C GLU A 42 -18.68 5.79 -5.71
N ARG A 43 -18.85 5.92 -7.03
CA ARG A 43 -19.67 6.97 -7.63
C ARG A 43 -20.68 6.34 -8.57
N GLY A 44 -21.89 6.89 -8.58
CA GLY A 44 -22.92 6.45 -9.50
C GLY A 44 -22.66 6.90 -10.94
N ALA A 45 -23.36 6.27 -11.88
CA ALA A 45 -23.28 6.66 -13.28
C ALA A 45 -23.68 8.13 -13.44
N GLY A 46 -22.92 8.86 -14.25
CA GLY A 46 -23.18 10.29 -14.48
C GLY A 46 -22.53 11.23 -13.49
N TYR A 47 -21.97 10.72 -12.41
CA TYR A 47 -21.20 11.57 -11.50
C TYR A 47 -19.98 12.13 -12.24
N GLU A 48 -19.81 13.43 -12.18
CA GLU A 48 -18.70 14.10 -12.84
C GLU A 48 -17.70 14.64 -11.82
N VAL A 49 -16.46 14.28 -11.99
CA VAL A 49 -15.36 14.93 -11.29
C VAL A 49 -15.06 16.20 -12.07
N LYS A 50 -15.24 17.36 -11.45
CA LYS A 50 -14.99 18.63 -12.13
C LYS A 50 -13.57 18.68 -12.65
N PRO A 51 -13.35 19.12 -13.89
CA PRO A 51 -12.01 19.31 -14.42
C PRO A 51 -11.19 20.17 -13.47
N HIS A 52 -10.01 19.70 -13.09
CA HIS A 52 -9.16 20.40 -12.15
C HIS A 52 -7.69 20.03 -12.37
N GLN A 53 -6.83 20.82 -11.81
CA GLN A 53 -5.39 20.59 -11.79
C GLN A 53 -4.91 20.67 -10.36
N HIS A 54 -3.85 19.95 -10.08
CA HIS A 54 -3.16 20.07 -8.81
C HIS A 54 -2.00 21.02 -9.01
N PRO A 55 -1.93 22.14 -8.27
CA PRO A 55 -0.81 23.07 -8.40
C PRO A 55 0.47 22.38 -7.97
N GLU A 56 1.59 22.86 -8.52
CA GLU A 56 2.89 22.38 -8.06
C GLU A 56 3.03 22.62 -6.57
N ASN A 57 3.48 21.60 -5.88
CA ASN A 57 3.65 21.68 -4.44
C ASN A 57 4.89 20.88 -4.09
N ARG A 58 5.83 21.51 -3.40
CA ARG A 58 7.08 20.87 -3.04
C ARG A 58 6.85 19.97 -1.83
N HIS A 59 7.16 18.70 -1.98
CA HIS A 59 7.06 17.73 -0.90
C HIS A 59 8.43 17.13 -0.61
N GLU A 60 8.74 16.95 0.66
CA GLU A 60 9.86 16.14 1.08
C GLU A 60 9.34 14.75 1.39
N VAL A 61 9.82 13.74 0.66
CA VAL A 61 9.42 12.35 0.83
C VAL A 61 10.64 11.55 1.30
N ILE A 62 10.57 11.03 2.52
CA ILE A 62 11.68 10.32 3.16
C ILE A 62 11.53 8.82 2.97
N GLN A 63 10.30 8.30 3.09
CA GLN A 63 10.02 6.88 2.97
C GLN A 63 9.62 6.52 1.54
N THR A 64 10.05 5.35 1.09
CA THR A 64 9.52 4.79 -0.15
C THR A 64 8.24 4.03 0.20
N THR A 65 7.11 4.54 -0.27
CA THR A 65 5.82 3.89 -0.08
C THR A 65 5.48 3.11 -1.34
N GLU A 66 4.99 1.89 -1.15
CA GLU A 66 4.61 1.01 -2.25
C GLU A 66 3.13 0.66 -2.14
N PHE A 67 2.41 0.76 -3.25
CA PHE A 67 1.03 0.30 -3.38
C PHE A 67 1.02 -0.94 -4.27
N LEU A 68 0.37 -2.02 -3.82
CA LEU A 68 0.23 -3.26 -4.58
C LEU A 68 -1.24 -3.60 -4.75
N TYR A 69 -1.66 -3.81 -5.99
CA TYR A 69 -3.00 -4.31 -6.30
C TYR A 69 -2.88 -5.70 -6.92
N PHE A 70 -3.59 -6.67 -6.34
CA PHE A 70 -3.58 -8.04 -6.83
C PHE A 70 -4.69 -8.22 -7.84
N GLU A 71 -4.30 -8.34 -9.09
CA GLU A 71 -5.24 -8.52 -10.20
C GLU A 71 -5.63 -9.98 -10.37
N LYS A 72 -4.70 -10.90 -10.09
CA LYS A 72 -4.89 -12.34 -10.24
C LYS A 72 -3.98 -13.07 -9.26
N GLY A 73 -4.46 -14.19 -8.73
CA GLY A 73 -3.65 -15.06 -7.88
C GLY A 73 -3.77 -14.74 -6.41
N SER A 74 -2.76 -15.17 -5.66
CA SER A 74 -2.70 -14.98 -4.22
C SER A 74 -1.27 -15.03 -3.70
N ALA A 75 -1.05 -14.38 -2.58
CA ALA A 75 0.27 -14.32 -1.94
C ALA A 75 0.15 -14.32 -0.43
N SER A 76 1.16 -14.85 0.22
CA SER A 76 1.37 -14.67 1.66
C SER A 76 2.27 -13.46 1.83
N VAL A 77 1.84 -12.49 2.63
CA VAL A 77 2.55 -11.23 2.83
C VAL A 77 2.94 -11.10 4.29
N THR A 78 4.21 -10.83 4.55
CA THR A 78 4.71 -10.56 5.90
C THR A 78 5.23 -9.13 5.97
N VAL A 79 4.87 -8.43 7.04
CA VAL A 79 5.30 -7.06 7.31
C VAL A 79 6.23 -7.06 8.51
N PHE A 80 7.36 -6.37 8.39
CA PHE A 80 8.36 -6.24 9.46
C PHE A 80 8.53 -4.78 9.84
N ASP A 81 8.94 -4.54 11.09
CA ASP A 81 9.42 -3.23 11.48
C ASP A 81 10.86 -3.01 10.97
N ASP A 82 11.46 -1.87 11.33
CA ASP A 82 12.80 -1.52 10.86
C ASP A 82 13.89 -2.45 11.39
N ASP A 83 13.62 -3.17 12.47
CA ASP A 83 14.54 -4.14 13.08
C ASP A 83 14.25 -5.57 12.65
N TRP A 84 13.41 -5.75 11.63
CA TRP A 84 13.02 -7.06 11.09
C TRP A 84 12.20 -7.92 12.05
N ASN A 85 11.53 -7.30 13.03
CA ASN A 85 10.55 -8.01 13.83
C ASN A 85 9.28 -8.17 13.02
N GLU A 86 8.72 -9.37 12.99
CA GLU A 86 7.48 -9.62 12.29
C GLU A 86 6.32 -8.93 13.01
N LEU A 87 5.59 -8.08 12.30
CA LEU A 87 4.43 -7.37 12.84
C LEU A 87 3.13 -8.02 12.44
N HIS A 88 3.07 -8.58 11.24
CA HIS A 88 1.83 -9.09 10.70
C HIS A 88 2.09 -10.00 9.51
N LYS A 89 1.24 -11.01 9.35
CA LYS A 89 1.28 -11.91 8.21
C LYS A 89 -0.14 -12.23 7.80
N GLN A 90 -0.44 -12.10 6.52
CA GLN A 90 -1.75 -12.50 6.01
C GLN A 90 -1.68 -12.86 4.53
N THR A 91 -2.68 -13.59 4.08
CA THR A 91 -2.85 -13.94 2.68
C THR A 91 -3.69 -12.86 1.98
N VAL A 92 -3.27 -12.49 0.78
CA VAL A 92 -4.01 -11.59 -0.10
C VAL A 92 -4.31 -12.31 -1.40
N LYS A 93 -5.36 -11.89 -2.09
CA LYS A 93 -5.82 -12.52 -3.32
C LYS A 93 -6.36 -11.49 -4.31
N ALA A 94 -6.76 -11.95 -5.47
CA ALA A 94 -7.30 -11.09 -6.52
C ALA A 94 -8.39 -10.15 -5.98
N GLY A 95 -8.26 -8.87 -6.29
CA GLY A 95 -9.16 -7.81 -5.83
C GLY A 95 -8.67 -7.10 -4.57
N ASP A 96 -7.71 -7.65 -3.87
CA ASP A 96 -7.13 -7.01 -2.68
C ASP A 96 -6.04 -6.02 -3.08
N PHE A 97 -5.85 -5.00 -2.25
CA PHE A 97 -4.68 -4.13 -2.37
C PHE A 97 -4.07 -3.88 -1.00
N LEU A 98 -2.83 -3.46 -1.03
CA LEU A 98 -2.11 -3.13 0.19
C LEU A 98 -1.11 -2.02 -0.06
N VAL A 99 -0.68 -1.40 1.02
CA VAL A 99 0.28 -0.31 0.98
C VAL A 99 1.33 -0.59 2.04
N PHE A 100 2.60 -0.48 1.65
CA PHE A 100 3.73 -0.51 2.57
C PHE A 100 4.24 0.91 2.73
N PHE A 101 4.15 1.46 3.93
CA PHE A 101 4.59 2.84 4.18
C PHE A 101 6.06 2.90 4.59
N ARG A 102 6.53 1.92 5.33
CA ARG A 102 7.88 1.85 5.87
C ARG A 102 8.17 0.46 6.41
N GLY A 103 9.40 0.25 6.89
CA GLY A 103 9.82 -1.03 7.41
C GLY A 103 10.12 -2.03 6.31
N GLY A 104 10.06 -3.30 6.63
CA GLY A 104 10.35 -4.38 5.70
C GLY A 104 9.12 -5.19 5.34
N HIS A 105 9.21 -5.91 4.25
CA HIS A 105 8.13 -6.81 3.83
C HIS A 105 8.68 -7.92 2.96
N THR A 106 7.92 -8.99 2.86
CA THR A 106 8.19 -10.07 1.91
C THR A 106 6.86 -10.67 1.44
N LEU A 107 6.89 -11.16 0.22
CA LEU A 107 5.74 -11.84 -0.38
C LEU A 107 6.19 -13.19 -0.90
N THR A 108 5.34 -14.20 -0.67
CA THR A 108 5.49 -15.51 -1.29
C THR A 108 4.23 -15.78 -2.12
N MET A 109 4.40 -15.97 -3.41
CA MET A 109 3.26 -16.28 -4.28
C MET A 109 2.78 -17.69 -3.99
N LEU A 110 1.48 -17.85 -3.76
CA LEU A 110 0.87 -19.16 -3.45
C LEU A 110 0.37 -19.85 -4.72
N GLU A 111 0.25 -19.11 -5.80
CA GLU A 111 -0.12 -19.57 -7.13
C GLU A 111 0.40 -18.57 -8.14
N ALA A 112 0.17 -18.78 -9.42
CA ALA A 112 0.54 -17.80 -10.45
C ALA A 112 -0.19 -16.50 -10.16
N THR A 113 0.54 -15.41 -10.01
CA THR A 113 0.03 -14.14 -9.51
C THR A 113 0.42 -13.00 -10.45
N ARG A 114 -0.55 -12.11 -10.70
CA ARG A 114 -0.31 -10.84 -11.37
C ARG A 114 -0.68 -9.72 -10.41
N LEU A 115 0.28 -8.85 -10.14
CA LEU A 115 0.05 -7.70 -9.28
C LEU A 115 0.59 -6.44 -9.97
N ILE A 116 0.00 -5.31 -9.60
CA ILE A 116 0.39 -4.00 -10.10
C ILE A 116 0.98 -3.24 -8.93
N GLU A 117 2.17 -2.67 -9.14
CA GLU A 117 2.87 -1.92 -8.13
C GLU A 117 3.00 -0.45 -8.53
N VAL A 118 2.77 0.44 -7.58
CA VAL A 118 3.02 1.87 -7.72
C VAL A 118 3.89 2.29 -6.53
N LYS A 119 5.00 2.95 -6.81
CA LYS A 119 5.88 3.43 -5.73
C LYS A 119 6.54 4.74 -6.12
N GLN A 120 7.11 5.40 -5.13
CA GLN A 120 7.87 6.61 -5.39
C GLN A 120 9.02 6.35 -6.37
N GLY A 121 9.14 7.24 -7.35
CA GLY A 121 10.32 7.39 -8.18
C GLY A 121 11.14 8.61 -7.73
N PRO A 122 12.19 8.91 -8.47
CA PRO A 122 12.71 8.17 -9.61
C PRO A 122 13.43 6.89 -9.21
N PHE A 123 13.60 5.96 -10.16
CA PHE A 123 14.34 4.74 -9.92
C PHE A 123 15.84 5.01 -10.06
N LYS A 124 16.62 4.67 -9.03
CA LYS A 124 18.06 4.91 -8.99
C LYS A 124 18.88 3.62 -8.89
N GLY A 125 18.28 2.49 -9.27
CA GLY A 125 18.93 1.18 -9.21
C GLY A 125 18.63 0.43 -7.91
N GLU A 126 18.66 -0.90 -7.96
CA GLU A 126 18.29 -1.73 -6.80
C GLU A 126 19.24 -1.58 -5.62
N GLY A 127 20.54 -1.41 -5.90
CA GLY A 127 21.53 -1.29 -4.85
C GLY A 127 21.35 -0.09 -3.93
N THR A 128 20.62 0.93 -4.39
CA THR A 128 20.38 2.14 -3.60
C THR A 128 18.95 2.25 -3.07
N THR A 129 18.06 1.35 -3.51
CA THR A 129 16.63 1.45 -3.19
C THR A 129 16.14 0.36 -2.24
N LYS A 130 16.92 -0.69 -2.02
CA LYS A 130 16.53 -1.80 -1.16
C LYS A 130 17.64 -2.16 -0.18
N VAL A 131 17.21 -2.48 1.04
CA VAL A 131 18.07 -3.05 2.07
C VAL A 131 17.50 -4.43 2.40
N PHE A 132 18.29 -5.48 2.16
CA PHE A 132 17.84 -6.84 2.42
C PHE A 132 18.17 -7.27 3.84
N ARG A 133 17.27 -8.04 4.42
CA ARG A 133 17.51 -8.64 5.73
C ARG A 133 18.70 -9.63 5.63
N LYS A 134 19.63 -9.51 6.55
CA LYS A 134 20.75 -10.45 6.65
C LYS A 134 20.26 -11.76 7.25
N SER A 135 20.64 -12.85 6.64
CA SER A 135 20.30 -14.20 7.11
C SER A 135 21.28 -14.70 8.17
#